data_9c555ddd2035b1d8ed79ccf5da189915
#
_entry.id   9c555ddd2035b1d8ed79ccf5da189915
#
_cell.length_a   1.000
_cell.length_b   1.000
_cell.length_c   1.000
_cell.angle_alpha   90.00
_cell.angle_beta   90.00
_cell.angle_gamma   90.00
#
_symmetry.space_group_name_H-M   'P 1'
#
loop_
_entity.id
_entity.type
_entity.pdbx_description
1 polymer ?
#
loop_
_entity_poly.entity_id
_entity_poly.type
_entity_poly.pdbx_seq_one_letter_code
_entity_poly.pdbx_strand_id
1 'polypeptide(L)'
;IESIADPDTSILEEASISDVKEVIEEIDNINEALDKTEEQVYFGYNIFENNPYLNKEYLLGNIDEGYLIAPGDELRIITYGDNSFEQNVTVDRNGNINISGYGLFFASGNSFKTLKSRLKVFLGKYLSGLVSTPEKTFMDVSLTQLRPVKVVVLGQVNAPGPHILNTSGSALSALYAAGGVKTSGTLREIKIYRNNKLFKTIDLYDYITKGQLKEDVRLTNNDIVFVDTRKNRI
;
A
#
# COMPACT_ATOMS: atom_id res chain seq x y z
N ILE A 1 6.70 39.47 -75.60
CA ILE A 1 6.77 38.63 -74.33
C ILE A 1 6.08 39.44 -73.29
N GLU A 2 4.80 39.07 -73.01
CA GLU A 2 3.93 39.70 -72.00
C GLU A 2 4.41 39.35 -70.57
N SER A 3 4.50 40.39 -69.73
CA SER A 3 4.75 40.25 -68.29
C SER A 3 3.42 39.87 -67.63
N ILE A 4 3.40 38.71 -66.96
CA ILE A 4 2.32 38.30 -66.06
C ILE A 4 2.51 39.03 -64.79
N ALA A 5 1.52 39.85 -64.42
CA ALA A 5 1.46 40.56 -63.13
C ALA A 5 1.25 39.53 -61.96
N ASP A 6 2.02 39.67 -60.89
CA ASP A 6 1.84 38.91 -59.64
C ASP A 6 0.47 39.19 -59.06
N PRO A 7 -0.25 38.17 -58.55
CA PRO A 7 -1.48 38.38 -57.81
C PRO A 7 -1.15 38.89 -56.41
N ASP A 8 -1.93 39.86 -55.98
CA ASP A 8 -1.88 40.63 -54.75
C ASP A 8 -1.84 39.73 -53.50
N THR A 9 -0.66 39.60 -52.89
CA THR A 9 -0.37 38.84 -51.69
C THR A 9 -0.90 39.50 -50.40
N SER A 10 -1.38 40.76 -50.48
CA SER A 10 -1.80 41.54 -49.30
C SER A 10 -3.12 41.08 -48.69
N ILE A 11 -4.02 40.46 -49.45
CA ILE A 11 -5.34 40.03 -49.01
C ILE A 11 -5.26 38.71 -48.19
N LEU A 12 -4.27 37.85 -48.47
CA LEU A 12 -4.12 36.56 -47.78
C LEU A 12 -3.48 36.70 -46.38
N GLU A 13 -2.68 37.74 -46.13
CA GLU A 13 -2.08 37.97 -44.80
C GLU A 13 -3.06 38.59 -43.80
N GLU A 14 -3.95 39.51 -44.23
CA GLU A 14 -4.92 40.13 -43.31
C GLU A 14 -6.04 39.17 -42.88
N ALA A 15 -6.51 38.28 -43.75
CA ALA A 15 -7.49 37.25 -43.39
C ALA A 15 -6.93 36.24 -42.38
N SER A 16 -5.65 35.88 -42.49
CA SER A 16 -5.00 34.93 -41.56
C SER A 16 -4.75 35.53 -40.16
N ILE A 17 -4.55 36.83 -40.03
CA ILE A 17 -4.31 37.52 -38.76
C ILE A 17 -5.62 37.70 -37.95
N SER A 18 -6.76 37.95 -38.63
CA SER A 18 -8.06 38.02 -37.98
C SER A 18 -8.51 36.67 -37.46
N ASP A 19 -8.33 35.60 -38.24
CA ASP A 19 -8.66 34.25 -37.82
C ASP A 19 -7.81 33.76 -36.63
N VAL A 20 -6.51 34.11 -36.61
CA VAL A 20 -5.62 33.80 -35.47
C VAL A 20 -6.01 34.57 -34.20
N LYS A 21 -6.44 35.83 -34.32
CA LYS A 21 -6.93 36.62 -33.20
C LYS A 21 -8.21 36.04 -32.59
N GLU A 22 -9.15 35.61 -33.44
CA GLU A 22 -10.41 34.99 -33.01
C GLU A 22 -10.14 33.67 -32.27
N VAL A 23 -9.22 32.84 -32.76
CA VAL A 23 -8.80 31.60 -32.09
C VAL A 23 -8.08 31.86 -30.75
N ILE A 24 -7.26 32.91 -30.68
CA ILE A 24 -6.60 33.29 -29.40
C ILE A 24 -7.64 33.75 -28.38
N GLU A 25 -8.61 34.56 -28.76
CA GLU A 25 -9.69 35.01 -27.91
C GLU A 25 -10.58 33.83 -27.43
N GLU A 26 -10.82 32.86 -28.31
CA GLU A 26 -11.53 31.60 -27.93
C GLU A 26 -10.73 30.74 -26.96
N ILE A 27 -9.41 30.62 -27.13
CA ILE A 27 -8.50 29.92 -26.23
C ILE A 27 -8.43 30.63 -24.87
N ASP A 28 -8.35 31.95 -24.83
CA ASP A 28 -8.32 32.73 -23.59
C ASP A 28 -9.65 32.61 -22.85
N ASN A 29 -10.80 32.62 -23.54
CA ASN A 29 -12.12 32.37 -22.98
C ASN A 29 -12.24 30.94 -22.43
N ILE A 30 -11.71 29.95 -23.10
CA ILE A 30 -11.67 28.54 -22.64
C ILE A 30 -10.77 28.41 -21.40
N ASN A 31 -9.61 29.04 -21.41
CA ASN A 31 -8.71 29.05 -20.26
C ASN A 31 -9.31 29.76 -19.06
N GLU A 32 -10.00 30.89 -19.26
CA GLU A 32 -10.74 31.59 -18.21
C GLU A 32 -11.96 30.80 -17.70
N ALA A 33 -12.60 30.02 -18.56
CA ALA A 33 -13.68 29.10 -18.16
C ALA A 33 -13.16 27.85 -17.43
N LEU A 34 -11.96 27.37 -17.77
CA LEU A 34 -11.27 26.28 -17.08
C LEU A 34 -10.75 26.74 -15.69
N ASP A 35 -10.24 27.97 -15.57
CA ASP A 35 -9.78 28.55 -14.31
C ASP A 35 -10.95 28.87 -13.36
N LYS A 36 -12.17 29.11 -13.92
CA LYS A 36 -13.42 29.32 -13.16
C LYS A 36 -14.10 28.01 -12.75
N THR A 37 -13.67 26.85 -13.21
CA THR A 37 -13.99 25.57 -12.59
C THR A 37 -13.16 25.49 -11.30
N GLU A 38 -13.58 26.22 -10.27
CA GLU A 38 -13.09 26.01 -8.90
C GLU A 38 -13.19 24.49 -8.67
N GLU A 39 -12.03 23.80 -8.65
CA GLU A 39 -11.95 22.42 -8.20
C GLU A 39 -12.57 22.43 -6.81
N GLN A 40 -13.79 21.90 -6.71
CA GLN A 40 -14.52 21.87 -5.47
C GLN A 40 -13.72 21.01 -4.50
N VAL A 41 -12.83 21.66 -3.71
CA VAL A 41 -11.98 20.97 -2.73
C VAL A 41 -12.86 20.39 -1.65
N TYR A 42 -13.12 19.11 -1.75
CA TYR A 42 -13.88 18.39 -0.73
C TYR A 42 -12.96 18.05 0.44
N PHE A 43 -13.40 18.42 1.64
CA PHE A 43 -12.67 18.14 2.86
C PHE A 43 -12.37 16.65 3.03
N GLY A 44 -11.09 16.35 3.31
CA GLY A 44 -10.62 15.03 3.69
C GLY A 44 -10.05 14.16 2.55
N TYR A 45 -10.26 14.52 1.27
CA TYR A 45 -9.71 13.74 0.15
C TYR A 45 -8.20 13.96 -0.03
N ASN A 46 -7.69 15.09 0.42
CA ASN A 46 -6.26 15.44 0.38
C ASN A 46 -5.37 14.54 1.23
N ILE A 47 -5.94 13.73 2.14
CA ILE A 47 -5.14 12.78 2.93
C ILE A 47 -4.39 11.78 2.03
N PHE A 48 -4.88 11.52 0.82
CA PHE A 48 -4.28 10.58 -0.13
C PHE A 48 -3.17 11.18 -1.00
N GLU A 49 -2.97 12.50 -0.99
CA GLU A 49 -1.92 13.20 -1.76
C GLU A 49 -0.52 12.75 -1.33
N ASN A 50 -0.32 12.58 -0.02
CA ASN A 50 0.93 12.09 0.53
C ASN A 50 0.82 10.59 0.81
N ASN A 51 1.18 9.76 -0.18
CA ASN A 51 1.14 8.31 -0.01
C ASN A 51 2.41 7.79 0.70
N PRO A 52 2.33 7.40 1.98
CA PRO A 52 3.49 6.91 2.73
C PRO A 52 4.00 5.55 2.21
N TYR A 53 3.18 4.82 1.44
CA TYR A 53 3.52 3.49 0.92
C TYR A 53 4.33 3.53 -0.38
N LEU A 54 4.56 4.72 -0.97
CA LEU A 54 5.46 4.87 -2.12
C LEU A 54 6.92 4.63 -1.74
N ASN A 55 7.31 4.92 -0.50
CA ASN A 55 8.65 4.68 0.02
C ASN A 55 8.65 3.37 0.81
N LYS A 56 9.33 2.34 0.28
CA LYS A 56 9.43 1.01 0.91
C LYS A 56 10.05 1.02 2.31
N GLU A 57 10.82 2.05 2.65
CA GLU A 57 11.48 2.22 3.95
C GLU A 57 10.50 2.37 5.11
N TYR A 58 9.30 2.93 4.89
CA TYR A 58 8.28 3.06 5.93
C TYR A 58 7.53 1.77 6.26
N LEU A 59 7.78 0.69 5.51
CA LEU A 59 7.16 -0.62 5.73
C LEU A 59 7.87 -1.44 6.83
N LEU A 60 8.98 -0.96 7.36
CA LEU A 60 9.83 -1.61 8.36
C LEU A 60 9.51 -1.14 9.79
N GLY A 61 8.23 -1.03 10.14
CA GLY A 61 7.82 -0.77 11.53
C GLY A 61 8.16 -1.93 12.46
N ASN A 62 8.22 -1.66 13.78
CA ASN A 62 8.35 -2.71 14.81
C ASN A 62 7.21 -3.72 14.67
N ILE A 63 7.58 -4.98 14.51
CA ILE A 63 6.62 -6.06 14.43
C ILE A 63 6.12 -6.39 15.83
N ASP A 64 4.79 -6.45 15.95
CA ASP A 64 4.13 -6.88 17.18
C ASP A 64 4.60 -8.30 17.56
N GLU A 65 5.00 -8.50 18.82
CA GLU A 65 5.37 -9.81 19.35
C GLU A 65 4.26 -10.87 19.22
N GLY A 66 3.01 -10.42 19.13
CA GLY A 66 1.83 -11.25 18.89
C GLY A 66 1.62 -11.64 17.43
N TYR A 67 2.43 -11.11 16.49
CA TYR A 67 2.31 -11.43 15.07
C TYR A 67 2.39 -12.95 14.85
N LEU A 68 1.38 -13.51 14.15
CA LEU A 68 1.32 -14.94 13.81
C LEU A 68 2.09 -15.24 12.53
N ILE A 69 3.16 -16.00 12.68
CA ILE A 69 3.98 -16.47 11.58
C ILE A 69 3.17 -17.39 10.66
N ALA A 70 3.33 -17.21 9.35
CA ALA A 70 2.68 -18.05 8.36
C ALA A 70 3.53 -18.22 7.08
N PRO A 71 3.14 -19.14 6.18
CA PRO A 71 3.83 -19.35 4.92
C PRO A 71 4.01 -18.06 4.11
N GLY A 72 5.23 -17.86 3.60
CA GLY A 72 5.63 -16.68 2.85
C GLY A 72 6.28 -15.57 3.69
N ASP A 73 6.26 -15.65 5.02
CA ASP A 73 7.03 -14.75 5.87
C ASP A 73 8.52 -15.09 5.78
N GLU A 74 9.38 -14.07 5.79
CA GLU A 74 10.84 -14.25 5.78
C GLU A 74 11.43 -13.81 7.11
N LEU A 75 12.26 -14.69 7.67
CA LEU A 75 12.93 -14.52 8.95
C LEU A 75 14.44 -14.44 8.73
N ARG A 76 15.09 -13.57 9.48
CA ARG A 76 16.56 -13.55 9.62
C ARG A 76 16.89 -14.07 10.99
N ILE A 77 17.74 -15.12 11.03
CA ILE A 77 18.23 -15.74 12.25
C ILE A 77 19.72 -15.44 12.35
N ILE A 78 20.12 -14.84 13.46
CA ILE A 78 21.52 -14.54 13.76
C ILE A 78 21.88 -15.19 15.08
N THR A 79 23.01 -15.89 15.12
CA THR A 79 23.66 -16.26 16.37
C THR A 79 25.03 -15.62 16.45
N TYR A 80 25.49 -15.31 17.65
CA TYR A 80 26.77 -14.71 17.95
C TYR A 80 27.33 -15.21 19.30
N GLY A 81 28.63 -15.06 19.52
CA GLY A 81 29.35 -15.63 20.65
C GLY A 81 30.20 -16.81 20.22
N ASP A 82 30.20 -17.91 20.99
CA ASP A 82 31.01 -19.10 20.68
C ASP A 82 30.65 -19.74 19.32
N ASN A 83 29.37 -19.61 18.90
CA ASN A 83 28.90 -20.06 17.60
C ASN A 83 28.21 -18.90 16.89
N SER A 84 28.69 -18.56 15.69
CA SER A 84 28.11 -17.50 14.88
C SER A 84 27.64 -18.02 13.54
N PHE A 85 26.38 -17.77 13.20
CA PHE A 85 25.85 -17.91 11.84
C PHE A 85 24.77 -16.86 11.60
N GLU A 86 24.53 -16.56 10.34
CA GLU A 86 23.46 -15.71 9.90
C GLU A 86 22.78 -16.36 8.69
N GLN A 87 21.46 -16.42 8.71
CA GLN A 87 20.68 -16.98 7.63
C GLN A 87 19.31 -16.31 7.52
N ASN A 88 18.95 -15.97 6.27
CA ASN A 88 17.56 -15.66 5.92
C ASN A 88 16.84 -16.95 5.55
N VAL A 89 15.66 -17.15 6.11
CA VAL A 89 14.83 -18.33 5.89
C VAL A 89 13.39 -17.92 5.61
N THR A 90 12.78 -18.51 4.60
CA THR A 90 11.36 -18.29 4.26
C THR A 90 10.50 -19.42 4.82
N VAL A 91 9.37 -19.09 5.39
CA VAL A 91 8.38 -20.10 5.83
C VAL A 91 7.75 -20.73 4.59
N ASP A 92 7.92 -22.02 4.43
CA ASP A 92 7.39 -22.78 3.30
C ASP A 92 5.87 -22.99 3.39
N ARG A 93 5.26 -23.58 2.36
CA ARG A 93 3.82 -23.85 2.30
C ARG A 93 3.33 -24.80 3.39
N ASN A 94 4.22 -25.65 3.94
CA ASN A 94 3.93 -26.56 5.03
C ASN A 94 4.11 -25.93 6.40
N GLY A 95 4.54 -24.66 6.44
CA GLY A 95 4.76 -23.90 7.67
C GLY A 95 6.14 -24.12 8.29
N ASN A 96 7.09 -24.74 7.58
CA ASN A 96 8.44 -24.98 8.08
C ASN A 96 9.42 -23.92 7.57
N ILE A 97 10.50 -23.73 8.32
CA ILE A 97 11.72 -23.08 7.88
C ILE A 97 12.85 -24.12 7.82
N ASN A 98 13.70 -24.01 6.79
CA ASN A 98 14.86 -24.86 6.67
C ASN A 98 16.10 -24.08 7.15
N ILE A 99 16.71 -24.55 8.24
CA ILE A 99 17.91 -23.95 8.81
C ILE A 99 19.09 -24.80 8.40
N SER A 100 19.97 -24.25 7.56
CA SER A 100 21.13 -24.96 7.03
C SER A 100 22.01 -25.53 8.16
N GLY A 101 22.30 -26.83 8.07
CA GLY A 101 23.06 -27.55 9.08
C GLY A 101 22.28 -28.04 10.28
N TYR A 102 21.02 -27.56 10.48
CA TYR A 102 20.20 -27.92 11.65
C TYR A 102 18.87 -28.57 11.30
N GLY A 103 18.40 -28.43 10.05
CA GLY A 103 17.22 -29.10 9.55
C GLY A 103 15.95 -28.25 9.59
N LEU A 104 14.79 -28.93 9.54
CA LEU A 104 13.48 -28.28 9.47
C LEU A 104 12.95 -27.94 10.84
N PHE A 105 12.36 -26.74 10.95
CA PHE A 105 11.67 -26.28 12.15
C PHE A 105 10.29 -25.78 11.79
N PHE A 106 9.25 -26.24 12.48
CA PHE A 106 7.85 -25.80 12.26
C PHE A 106 7.60 -24.43 12.89
N ALA A 107 7.46 -23.42 12.03
CA ALA A 107 7.35 -22.00 12.42
C ALA A 107 5.91 -21.48 12.40
N SER A 108 5.08 -21.95 11.45
CA SER A 108 3.72 -21.43 11.22
C SER A 108 2.80 -21.57 12.43
N GLY A 109 1.86 -20.61 12.60
CA GLY A 109 0.89 -20.61 13.69
C GLY A 109 1.44 -20.20 15.05
N ASN A 110 2.75 -20.02 15.19
CA ASN A 110 3.33 -19.46 16.41
C ASN A 110 3.30 -17.94 16.37
N SER A 111 3.10 -17.30 17.53
CA SER A 111 3.41 -15.88 17.65
C SER A 111 4.92 -15.66 17.52
N PHE A 112 5.32 -14.47 17.06
CA PHE A 112 6.74 -14.14 16.88
C PHE A 112 7.55 -14.35 18.19
N LYS A 113 6.97 -13.99 19.34
CA LYS A 113 7.55 -14.25 20.66
C LYS A 113 7.73 -15.74 20.93
N THR A 114 6.69 -16.53 20.70
CA THR A 114 6.73 -17.99 20.91
C THR A 114 7.72 -18.65 19.97
N LEU A 115 7.77 -18.19 18.69
CA LEU A 115 8.75 -18.68 17.72
C LEU A 115 10.18 -18.51 18.24
N LYS A 116 10.56 -17.31 18.71
CA LYS A 116 11.91 -17.05 19.24
C LYS A 116 12.27 -18.04 20.34
N SER A 117 11.38 -18.24 21.31
CA SER A 117 11.61 -19.15 22.43
C SER A 117 11.76 -20.60 21.98
N ARG A 118 10.87 -21.09 21.10
CA ARG A 118 10.93 -22.45 20.58
C ARG A 118 12.16 -22.69 19.70
N LEU A 119 12.54 -21.71 18.91
CA LEU A 119 13.71 -21.77 18.04
C LEU A 119 15.00 -21.84 18.87
N LYS A 120 15.08 -21.06 19.97
CA LYS A 120 16.21 -21.14 20.91
C LYS A 120 16.36 -22.55 21.48
N VAL A 121 15.27 -23.20 21.89
CA VAL A 121 15.29 -24.58 22.39
C VAL A 121 15.68 -25.58 21.28
N PHE A 122 15.17 -25.39 20.06
CA PHE A 122 15.51 -26.25 18.93
C PHE A 122 16.99 -26.17 18.58
N LEU A 123 17.52 -24.96 18.39
CA LEU A 123 18.94 -24.75 18.08
C LEU A 123 19.84 -25.11 19.25
N GLY A 124 19.40 -24.97 20.49
CA GLY A 124 20.13 -25.36 21.69
C GLY A 124 20.49 -26.85 21.75
N LYS A 125 19.83 -27.71 20.96
CA LYS A 125 20.21 -29.13 20.82
C LYS A 125 21.53 -29.32 20.07
N TYR A 126 21.88 -28.36 19.25
CA TYR A 126 23.10 -28.38 18.40
C TYR A 126 24.11 -27.36 18.89
N LEU A 127 23.66 -26.22 19.40
CA LEU A 127 24.46 -25.11 19.89
C LEU A 127 24.30 -25.00 21.40
N SER A 128 25.05 -25.81 22.15
CA SER A 128 24.94 -25.90 23.61
C SER A 128 25.14 -24.56 24.34
N GLY A 129 25.90 -23.64 23.73
CA GLY A 129 26.11 -22.28 24.24
C GLY A 129 24.82 -21.44 24.37
N LEU A 130 23.77 -21.75 23.60
CA LEU A 130 22.46 -21.06 23.69
C LEU A 130 21.68 -21.38 24.99
N VAL A 131 21.97 -22.50 25.60
CA VAL A 131 21.28 -23.00 26.79
C VAL A 131 22.21 -23.22 27.99
N SER A 132 23.50 -22.90 27.84
CA SER A 132 24.50 -22.97 28.89
C SER A 132 24.26 -21.90 29.97
N THR A 133 24.77 -22.15 31.19
CA THR A 133 24.77 -21.16 32.26
C THR A 133 26.20 -20.91 32.72
N PRO A 134 26.79 -19.73 32.50
CA PRO A 134 26.25 -18.60 31.74
C PRO A 134 26.11 -18.91 30.25
N GLU A 135 25.23 -18.18 29.54
CA GLU A 135 25.07 -18.27 28.07
C GLU A 135 26.37 -17.83 27.39
N LYS A 136 26.83 -18.61 26.41
CA LYS A 136 28.03 -18.33 25.60
C LYS A 136 27.73 -18.06 24.14
N THR A 137 26.53 -18.43 23.69
CA THR A 137 26.00 -18.13 22.37
C THR A 137 24.66 -17.41 22.56
N PHE A 138 24.44 -16.38 21.78
CA PHE A 138 23.22 -15.56 21.81
C PHE A 138 22.53 -15.70 20.47
N MET A 139 21.21 -15.52 20.47
CA MET A 139 20.39 -15.60 19.25
C MET A 139 19.50 -14.37 19.13
N ASP A 140 19.46 -13.77 17.95
CA ASP A 140 18.44 -12.81 17.55
C ASP A 140 17.67 -13.32 16.33
N VAL A 141 16.39 -13.02 16.32
CA VAL A 141 15.49 -13.36 15.22
C VAL A 141 14.67 -12.13 14.86
N SER A 142 14.68 -11.76 13.60
CA SER A 142 13.90 -10.65 13.06
C SER A 142 13.07 -11.12 11.86
N LEU A 143 11.94 -10.45 11.63
CA LEU A 143 11.17 -10.59 10.39
C LEU A 143 11.72 -9.58 9.37
N THR A 144 12.24 -10.07 8.25
CA THR A 144 12.80 -9.24 7.19
C THR A 144 11.76 -8.92 6.13
N GLN A 145 10.82 -9.83 5.90
CA GLN A 145 9.74 -9.60 4.96
C GLN A 145 8.44 -10.26 5.46
N LEU A 146 7.36 -9.49 5.41
CA LEU A 146 6.01 -10.01 5.66
C LEU A 146 5.43 -10.56 4.36
N ARG A 147 4.69 -11.67 4.47
CA ARG A 147 4.00 -12.25 3.30
C ARG A 147 3.10 -11.22 2.61
N PRO A 148 3.04 -11.25 1.27
CA PRO A 148 2.11 -10.40 0.54
C PRO A 148 0.66 -10.85 0.74
N VAL A 149 -0.25 -9.88 0.80
CA VAL A 149 -1.70 -10.08 0.85
C VAL A 149 -2.30 -9.43 -0.40
N LYS A 150 -2.99 -10.21 -1.23
CA LYS A 150 -3.71 -9.71 -2.39
C LYS A 150 -5.11 -9.29 -1.97
N VAL A 151 -5.43 -8.03 -2.15
CA VAL A 151 -6.77 -7.46 -1.92
C VAL A 151 -7.31 -6.87 -3.23
N VAL A 152 -8.61 -6.68 -3.32
CA VAL A 152 -9.23 -6.04 -4.47
C VAL A 152 -9.89 -4.75 -4.00
N VAL A 153 -9.55 -3.62 -4.62
CA VAL A 153 -10.16 -2.32 -4.32
C VAL A 153 -11.07 -1.94 -5.47
N LEU A 154 -12.33 -1.66 -5.19
CA LEU A 154 -13.35 -1.39 -6.21
C LEU A 154 -14.18 -0.14 -5.86
N GLY A 155 -14.93 0.33 -6.86
CA GLY A 155 -15.81 1.49 -6.74
C GLY A 155 -15.11 2.80 -7.06
N GLN A 156 -15.41 3.85 -6.32
CA GLN A 156 -14.96 5.22 -6.60
C GLN A 156 -13.54 5.48 -6.07
N VAL A 157 -12.55 4.78 -6.62
CA VAL A 157 -11.12 4.95 -6.32
C VAL A 157 -10.34 5.29 -7.60
N ASN A 158 -9.14 5.84 -7.47
CA ASN A 158 -8.35 6.28 -8.62
C ASN A 158 -7.83 5.09 -9.44
N ALA A 159 -7.36 4.03 -8.79
CA ALA A 159 -6.88 2.81 -9.45
C ALA A 159 -7.66 1.59 -8.93
N PRO A 160 -8.86 1.30 -9.48
CA PRO A 160 -9.61 0.11 -9.10
C PRO A 160 -8.94 -1.15 -9.63
N GLY A 161 -8.98 -2.24 -8.84
CA GLY A 161 -8.41 -3.53 -9.23
C GLY A 161 -7.70 -4.26 -8.08
N PRO A 162 -6.92 -5.31 -8.40
CA PRO A 162 -6.14 -6.03 -7.42
C PRO A 162 -4.90 -5.25 -6.99
N HIS A 163 -4.65 -5.20 -5.69
CA HIS A 163 -3.47 -4.60 -5.08
C HIS A 163 -2.78 -5.60 -4.15
N ILE A 164 -1.46 -5.48 -4.06
CA ILE A 164 -0.66 -6.30 -3.16
C ILE A 164 -0.22 -5.43 -1.99
N LEU A 165 -0.58 -5.86 -0.80
CA LEU A 165 -0.20 -5.23 0.47
C LEU A 165 0.68 -6.19 1.26
N ASN A 166 1.33 -5.72 2.31
CA ASN A 166 1.87 -6.61 3.33
C ASN A 166 0.74 -7.08 4.27
N THR A 167 0.99 -8.13 5.04
CA THR A 167 -0.03 -8.71 5.94
C THR A 167 -0.42 -7.80 7.12
N SER A 168 0.26 -6.68 7.32
CA SER A 168 -0.13 -5.63 8.26
C SER A 168 -1.03 -4.57 7.61
N GLY A 169 -1.29 -4.70 6.30
CA GLY A 169 -2.09 -3.74 5.55
C GLY A 169 -3.53 -3.70 6.00
N SER A 170 -4.02 -2.49 6.16
CA SER A 170 -5.39 -2.17 6.55
C SER A 170 -6.21 -1.68 5.35
N ALA A 171 -7.49 -1.39 5.55
CA ALA A 171 -8.32 -0.79 4.52
C ALA A 171 -7.78 0.57 4.06
N LEU A 172 -7.25 1.37 4.98
CA LEU A 172 -6.60 2.64 4.65
C LEU A 172 -5.37 2.41 3.77
N SER A 173 -4.53 1.40 4.09
CA SER A 173 -3.39 1.01 3.26
C SER A 173 -3.82 0.60 1.84
N ALA A 174 -4.94 -0.12 1.72
CA ALA A 174 -5.49 -0.52 0.42
C ALA A 174 -5.95 0.68 -0.41
N LEU A 175 -6.59 1.66 0.24
CA LEU A 175 -7.00 2.90 -0.43
C LEU A 175 -5.81 3.73 -0.89
N TYR A 176 -4.75 3.85 -0.08
CA TYR A 176 -3.50 4.48 -0.53
C TYR A 176 -2.88 3.75 -1.72
N ALA A 177 -2.85 2.41 -1.70
CA ALA A 177 -2.36 1.62 -2.82
C ALA A 177 -3.19 1.80 -4.09
N ALA A 178 -4.50 2.06 -3.95
CA ALA A 178 -5.41 2.39 -5.05
C ALA A 178 -5.35 3.87 -5.47
N GLY A 179 -4.39 4.64 -4.98
CA GLY A 179 -4.23 6.07 -5.31
C GLY A 179 -5.27 6.97 -4.66
N GLY A 180 -5.99 6.49 -3.66
CA GLY A 180 -7.02 7.23 -2.92
C GLY A 180 -8.43 7.11 -3.47
N VAL A 181 -9.35 7.75 -2.77
CA VAL A 181 -10.77 7.81 -3.10
C VAL A 181 -11.03 9.02 -4.01
N LYS A 182 -11.77 8.82 -5.08
CA LYS A 182 -12.22 9.91 -5.96
C LYS A 182 -13.18 10.85 -5.22
N THR A 183 -13.26 12.10 -5.62
CA THR A 183 -14.22 13.08 -5.07
C THR A 183 -15.69 12.67 -5.23
N SER A 184 -15.98 11.78 -6.21
CA SER A 184 -17.30 11.14 -6.38
C SER A 184 -17.57 10.00 -5.39
N GLY A 185 -16.54 9.47 -4.70
CA GLY A 185 -16.67 8.39 -3.73
C GLY A 185 -17.00 8.88 -2.33
N THR A 186 -17.57 8.01 -1.50
CA THR A 186 -17.83 8.34 -0.10
C THR A 186 -16.66 7.94 0.79
N LEU A 187 -16.28 8.82 1.75
CA LEU A 187 -15.32 8.51 2.81
C LEU A 187 -15.98 7.93 4.07
N ARG A 188 -17.34 7.92 4.13
CA ARG A 188 -18.08 7.51 5.33
C ARG A 188 -18.52 6.05 5.36
N GLU A 189 -18.65 5.42 4.18
CA GLU A 189 -19.17 4.06 4.04
C GLU A 189 -18.23 3.21 3.18
N ILE A 190 -17.00 3.03 3.64
CA ILE A 190 -16.07 2.12 2.97
C ILE A 190 -16.35 0.70 3.47
N LYS A 191 -16.78 -0.16 2.55
CA LYS A 191 -17.22 -1.51 2.85
C LYS A 191 -16.09 -2.51 2.60
N ILE A 192 -15.88 -3.40 3.55
CA ILE A 192 -14.95 -4.52 3.42
C ILE A 192 -15.78 -5.80 3.31
N TYR A 193 -15.58 -6.53 2.23
CA TYR A 193 -16.18 -7.83 2.03
C TYR A 193 -15.12 -8.91 2.21
N ARG A 194 -15.47 -9.93 2.96
CA ARG A 194 -14.66 -11.14 3.19
C ARG A 194 -15.52 -12.37 2.92
N ASN A 195 -15.03 -13.29 2.07
CA ASN A 195 -15.78 -14.47 1.66
C ASN A 195 -17.19 -14.12 1.12
N ASN A 196 -17.28 -13.08 0.28
CA ASN A 196 -18.50 -12.54 -0.33
C ASN A 196 -19.57 -12.03 0.67
N LYS A 197 -19.20 -11.80 1.92
CA LYS A 197 -20.09 -11.22 2.94
C LYS A 197 -19.53 -9.89 3.41
N LEU A 198 -20.42 -8.93 3.68
CA LEU A 198 -20.02 -7.68 4.32
C LEU A 198 -19.40 -8.02 5.69
N PHE A 199 -18.11 -7.76 5.82
CA PHE A 199 -17.35 -8.03 7.03
C PHE A 199 -17.35 -6.81 7.95
N LYS A 200 -17.11 -5.60 7.36
CA LYS A 200 -17.00 -4.36 8.13
C LYS A 200 -17.33 -3.16 7.24
N THR A 201 -17.77 -2.07 7.86
CA THR A 201 -17.87 -0.74 7.24
C THR A 201 -17.00 0.22 8.03
N ILE A 202 -16.22 1.06 7.34
CA ILE A 202 -15.29 2.02 7.92
C ILE A 202 -15.75 3.43 7.57
N ASP A 203 -15.73 4.35 8.54
CA ASP A 203 -15.88 5.78 8.35
C ASP A 203 -14.52 6.47 8.50
N LEU A 204 -13.95 6.94 7.37
CA LEU A 204 -12.69 7.69 7.39
C LEU A 204 -12.87 9.13 7.89
N TYR A 205 -14.09 9.68 7.93
CA TYR A 205 -14.30 11.00 8.51
C TYR A 205 -14.01 11.04 10.01
N ASP A 206 -14.31 9.98 10.72
CA ASP A 206 -13.96 9.86 12.13
C ASP A 206 -12.44 9.84 12.33
N TYR A 207 -11.71 9.22 11.42
CA TYR A 207 -10.25 9.29 11.43
C TYR A 207 -9.73 10.69 11.14
N ILE A 208 -10.22 11.34 10.07
CA ILE A 208 -9.75 12.67 9.64
C ILE A 208 -10.09 13.75 10.67
N THR A 209 -11.29 13.70 11.27
CA THR A 209 -11.79 14.76 12.15
C THR A 209 -11.44 14.54 13.62
N LYS A 210 -11.30 13.29 14.06
CA LYS A 210 -11.13 12.94 15.48
C LYS A 210 -9.82 12.19 15.76
N GLY A 211 -9.03 11.86 14.75
CA GLY A 211 -7.84 11.03 14.87
C GLY A 211 -8.13 9.58 15.33
N GLN A 212 -9.38 9.12 15.21
CA GLN A 212 -9.81 7.82 15.71
C GLN A 212 -10.14 6.87 14.56
N LEU A 213 -9.25 5.96 14.28
CA LEU A 213 -9.50 4.85 13.35
C LEU A 213 -9.99 3.62 14.14
N LYS A 214 -11.16 3.75 14.76
CA LYS A 214 -11.71 2.74 15.68
C LYS A 214 -11.94 1.37 15.05
N GLU A 215 -12.03 1.31 13.75
CA GLU A 215 -12.51 0.14 13.03
C GLU A 215 -11.60 -0.29 11.89
N ASP A 216 -10.34 0.20 11.87
CA ASP A 216 -9.38 -0.25 10.86
C ASP A 216 -9.05 -1.72 11.07
N VAL A 217 -9.30 -2.51 10.04
CA VAL A 217 -9.19 -3.96 10.10
C VAL A 217 -8.03 -4.39 9.23
N ARG A 218 -7.19 -5.28 9.76
CA ARG A 218 -6.18 -5.95 8.93
C ARG A 218 -6.86 -6.77 7.84
N LEU A 219 -6.45 -6.52 6.61
CA LEU A 219 -6.97 -7.22 5.44
C LEU A 219 -6.32 -8.60 5.29
N THR A 220 -7.05 -9.51 4.71
CA THR A 220 -6.60 -10.86 4.38
C THR A 220 -6.71 -11.10 2.87
N ASN A 221 -6.11 -12.19 2.39
CA ASN A 221 -6.18 -12.55 0.97
C ASN A 221 -7.63 -12.62 0.48
N ASN A 222 -7.85 -12.01 -0.68
CA ASN A 222 -9.13 -11.91 -1.38
C ASN A 222 -10.20 -11.07 -0.67
N ASP A 223 -9.84 -10.26 0.33
CA ASP A 223 -10.74 -9.22 0.83
C ASP A 223 -11.00 -8.20 -0.29
N ILE A 224 -12.22 -7.68 -0.33
CA ILE A 224 -12.62 -6.62 -1.25
C ILE A 224 -12.90 -5.37 -0.44
N VAL A 225 -12.21 -4.28 -0.78
CA VAL A 225 -12.49 -2.93 -0.27
C VAL A 225 -13.32 -2.20 -1.31
N PHE A 226 -14.52 -1.83 -0.96
CA PHE A 226 -15.46 -1.18 -1.89
C PHE A 226 -15.81 0.21 -1.42
N VAL A 227 -15.62 1.19 -2.31
CA VAL A 227 -15.97 2.59 -2.10
C VAL A 227 -17.20 2.92 -2.92
N ASP A 228 -18.29 3.21 -2.25
CA ASP A 228 -19.56 3.58 -2.89
C ASP A 228 -19.54 5.02 -3.40
N THR A 229 -20.48 5.37 -4.26
CA THR A 229 -20.68 6.75 -4.71
C THR A 229 -21.17 7.62 -3.55
N ARG A 230 -20.64 8.83 -3.45
CA ARG A 230 -21.08 9.81 -2.47
C ARG A 230 -22.52 10.21 -2.76
N LYS A 231 -23.41 10.03 -1.78
CA LYS A 231 -24.79 10.54 -1.86
C LYS A 231 -24.78 12.03 -1.59
N ASN A 232 -25.29 12.83 -2.51
CA ASN A 232 -25.54 14.23 -2.25
C ASN A 232 -26.55 14.30 -1.08
N ARG A 233 -26.14 14.88 0.03
CA ARG A 233 -27.11 15.33 1.04
C ARG A 233 -27.61 16.70 0.57
N ILE A 234 -28.86 16.74 0.18
CA ILE A 234 -29.64 17.97 -0.02
C ILE A 234 -29.82 18.65 1.33
#